data_22fb339f5f8f24bd839c1c6a31e6a58f
#
_entry.id   22fb339f5f8f24bd839c1c6a31e6a58f
#
_cell.length_a   1.000
_cell.length_b   1.000
_cell.length_c   1.000
_cell.angle_alpha   90.00
_cell.angle_beta   90.00
_cell.angle_gamma   90.00
#
_symmetry.space_group_name_H-M   'P 1'
#
loop_
_entity.id
_entity.type
_entity.pdbx_description
1 polymer ?
#
loop_
_entity_poly.entity_id
_entity_poly.type
_entity_poly.pdbx_seq_one_letter_code
_entity_poly.pdbx_strand_id
1 'polypeptide(L)'
;MEAIFSRIVLFGGLWFAFSAGVTAQSYTFTTIAGLAGVSGTADGANSTARLHWPSGLAVDEAGNIYVADLLNYTIRKIVPAGTNWVVSTLAGLAGTNGFADGTNDQARFDHPSGVAVDHGGNLFVTDSFNETIRKISPVGTNWVVSTVTGLAGAAGFDDGTNSQARFHRPEAIAADSSGKLYVTDRLNSTVRQVSPVGTNWVVSTLAGSASIIGFEDGTNGDAKFFQPFGISWHDSGNLYVADFGNNAIRKISPIGPDWVTTTVAGFSGATGTNDGSASQAKFNSPNGIAVNDSATLYVVDQFSYTIRKIEPVGSSWVVSTVAGLAEVRGTNDGVGLSARFYLPWGIATDGAGNLFVADEQNDIIRKGQLLTASSPSLRILLVANQAILSWSITASNYVLETTPTLGSGASWAALTNGIALSGENYFLTNDVGPGAAFFRLRSQ
;
A
#
# COMPACT_ATOMS: atom_id res chain seq x y z
N MET A 1 21.11 20.32 -19.03
CA MET A 1 20.82 20.32 -17.58
C MET A 1 21.67 19.23 -16.99
N GLU A 2 22.76 19.61 -16.32
CA GLU A 2 23.68 18.65 -15.71
C GLU A 2 23.17 18.35 -14.29
N ALA A 3 22.90 17.10 -14.03
CA ALA A 3 22.50 16.59 -12.75
C ALA A 3 23.73 16.21 -11.91
N ILE A 4 23.71 16.35 -10.60
CA ILE A 4 24.87 16.36 -9.68
C ILE A 4 24.79 15.23 -8.64
N PHE A 5 25.88 14.49 -8.26
CA PHE A 5 25.83 13.16 -7.63
C PHE A 5 26.94 12.78 -6.63
N SER A 6 26.79 11.77 -5.75
CA SER A 6 27.77 11.39 -4.72
C SER A 6 28.16 9.91 -4.56
N ARG A 7 29.36 9.61 -4.07
CA ARG A 7 29.83 8.26 -3.68
C ARG A 7 30.51 8.27 -2.32
N ILE A 8 30.47 7.11 -1.66
CA ILE A 8 31.17 6.80 -0.41
C ILE A 8 32.03 5.55 -0.61
N VAL A 9 33.21 5.51 -0.04
CA VAL A 9 34.08 4.32 0.05
C VAL A 9 34.47 4.09 1.50
N LEU A 10 34.32 2.85 1.98
CA LEU A 10 34.77 2.38 3.29
C LEU A 10 36.03 1.53 3.17
N PHE A 11 37.00 1.73 4.06
CA PHE A 11 38.20 0.91 4.18
C PHE A 11 37.95 -0.31 5.10
N GLY A 12 38.29 -1.49 4.61
CA GLY A 12 38.33 -2.75 5.36
C GLY A 12 38.05 -3.93 4.45
N GLY A 13 39.07 -4.70 4.10
CA GLY A 13 39.15 -5.73 3.06
C GLY A 13 38.05 -6.79 3.00
N LEU A 14 36.85 -6.44 2.60
CA LEU A 14 35.84 -7.35 2.08
C LEU A 14 35.36 -6.81 0.73
N TRP A 15 35.46 -7.65 -0.27
CA TRP A 15 34.89 -7.39 -1.59
C TRP A 15 33.36 -7.48 -1.49
N PHE A 16 32.67 -6.35 -1.47
CA PHE A 16 31.24 -6.34 -1.77
C PHE A 16 31.05 -6.03 -3.25
N ALA A 17 30.51 -6.99 -3.98
CA ALA A 17 29.93 -6.73 -5.29
C ALA A 17 28.68 -5.86 -5.08
N PHE A 18 28.76 -4.56 -5.36
CA PHE A 18 27.58 -3.71 -5.45
C PHE A 18 26.86 -4.06 -6.75
N SER A 19 25.79 -4.82 -6.66
CA SER A 19 24.74 -4.78 -7.67
C SER A 19 24.23 -3.33 -7.77
N ALA A 20 23.87 -2.86 -8.96
CA ALA A 20 23.24 -1.57 -9.16
C ALA A 20 22.06 -1.45 -8.20
N GLY A 21 22.22 -0.66 -7.13
CA GLY A 21 21.21 -0.52 -6.11
C GLY A 21 19.98 0.16 -6.70
N VAL A 22 18.87 -0.54 -6.70
CA VAL A 22 17.55 0.10 -6.78
C VAL A 22 17.53 1.16 -5.68
N THR A 23 17.40 2.43 -6.04
CA THR A 23 17.30 3.51 -5.07
C THR A 23 16.06 3.25 -4.22
N ALA A 24 16.25 3.03 -2.92
CA ALA A 24 15.13 2.82 -2.02
C ALA A 24 14.22 4.05 -2.08
N GLN A 25 13.00 3.87 -2.60
CA GLN A 25 11.98 4.92 -2.56
C GLN A 25 11.64 5.17 -1.10
N SER A 26 11.82 6.40 -0.65
CA SER A 26 11.45 6.80 0.70
C SER A 26 10.10 7.49 0.71
N TYR A 27 9.30 7.22 1.72
CA TYR A 27 7.99 7.82 1.93
C TYR A 27 7.97 8.61 3.23
N THR A 28 7.35 9.78 3.23
CA THR A 28 6.97 10.48 4.46
C THR A 28 5.54 10.14 4.78
N PHE A 29 5.30 9.49 5.90
CA PHE A 29 3.96 9.18 6.38
C PHE A 29 3.44 10.26 7.30
N THR A 30 2.21 10.73 7.04
CA THR A 30 1.48 11.71 7.84
C THR A 30 0.06 11.24 8.10
N THR A 31 -0.46 11.53 9.27
CA THR A 31 -1.87 11.29 9.60
C THR A 31 -2.75 12.31 8.90
N ILE A 32 -3.71 11.87 8.09
CA ILE A 32 -4.61 12.75 7.32
C ILE A 32 -6.04 12.75 7.86
N ALA A 33 -6.47 11.72 8.56
CA ALA A 33 -7.80 11.64 9.15
C ALA A 33 -7.81 10.79 10.42
N GLY A 34 -8.65 11.15 11.38
CA GLY A 34 -8.77 10.48 12.68
C GLY A 34 -7.84 11.06 13.76
N LEU A 35 -8.02 10.61 14.98
CA LEU A 35 -7.16 10.91 16.12
C LEU A 35 -6.69 9.59 16.74
N ALA A 36 -5.39 9.36 16.74
CA ALA A 36 -4.80 8.10 17.12
C ALA A 36 -5.26 7.61 18.50
N GLY A 37 -5.79 6.38 18.55
CA GLY A 37 -6.30 5.73 19.75
C GLY A 37 -7.63 6.29 20.29
N VAL A 38 -8.32 7.12 19.49
CA VAL A 38 -9.62 7.69 19.87
C VAL A 38 -10.65 7.37 18.81
N SER A 39 -11.33 6.25 18.96
CA SER A 39 -12.40 5.82 18.07
C SER A 39 -13.65 6.69 18.17
N GLY A 40 -14.51 6.64 17.16
CA GLY A 40 -15.80 7.34 17.14
C GLY A 40 -16.38 7.50 15.75
N THR A 41 -17.45 8.28 15.62
CA THR A 41 -18.29 8.39 14.43
C THR A 41 -18.26 9.78 13.79
N ALA A 42 -17.56 10.75 14.39
CA ALA A 42 -17.64 12.14 13.99
C ALA A 42 -17.07 12.39 12.59
N ASP A 43 -17.81 13.11 11.77
CA ASP A 43 -17.30 13.76 10.57
C ASP A 43 -16.45 14.98 10.93
N GLY A 44 -15.61 15.46 10.02
CA GLY A 44 -14.82 16.67 10.25
C GLY A 44 -13.49 16.67 9.51
N ALA A 45 -12.66 17.68 9.81
CA ALA A 45 -11.37 17.84 9.16
C ALA A 45 -10.25 17.22 9.97
N ASN A 46 -9.34 16.47 9.30
CA ASN A 46 -8.13 15.90 9.90
C ASN A 46 -8.43 15.16 11.23
N SER A 47 -7.81 15.63 12.31
CA SER A 47 -7.95 15.04 13.65
C SER A 47 -9.24 15.39 14.39
N THR A 48 -10.17 16.15 13.80
CA THR A 48 -11.52 16.32 14.34
C THR A 48 -12.46 15.17 13.96
N ALA A 49 -12.20 14.52 12.83
CA ALA A 49 -12.89 13.30 12.45
C ALA A 49 -12.56 12.13 13.40
N ARG A 50 -13.46 11.17 13.47
CA ARG A 50 -13.26 9.92 14.21
C ARG A 50 -13.61 8.75 13.30
N LEU A 51 -12.83 7.69 13.43
CA LEU A 51 -13.00 6.41 12.77
C LEU A 51 -13.02 5.31 13.84
N HIS A 52 -13.44 4.13 13.49
CA HIS A 52 -13.40 2.98 14.38
C HIS A 52 -13.05 1.71 13.61
N TRP A 53 -11.77 1.32 13.69
CA TRP A 53 -11.17 0.23 12.91
C TRP A 53 -11.36 0.44 11.40
N PRO A 54 -10.82 1.52 10.82
CA PRO A 54 -10.83 1.68 9.37
C PRO A 54 -10.09 0.51 8.71
N SER A 55 -10.73 -0.12 7.73
CA SER A 55 -10.23 -1.36 7.11
C SER A 55 -9.81 -1.13 5.65
N GLY A 56 -10.59 -1.60 4.68
CA GLY A 56 -10.30 -1.42 3.26
C GLY A 56 -10.48 0.02 2.80
N LEU A 57 -9.68 0.43 1.84
CA LEU A 57 -9.77 1.77 1.25
C LEU A 57 -9.48 1.75 -0.25
N ALA A 58 -10.09 2.69 -0.97
CA ALA A 58 -9.86 2.93 -2.40
C ALA A 58 -9.66 4.43 -2.65
N VAL A 59 -8.94 4.76 -3.72
CA VAL A 59 -8.68 6.14 -4.14
C VAL A 59 -9.21 6.31 -5.56
N ASP A 60 -9.99 7.38 -5.82
CA ASP A 60 -10.44 7.73 -7.15
C ASP A 60 -9.42 8.62 -7.89
N GLU A 61 -9.64 8.86 -9.18
CA GLU A 61 -8.77 9.70 -10.01
C GLU A 61 -8.69 11.17 -9.56
N ALA A 62 -9.67 11.64 -8.78
CA ALA A 62 -9.67 12.97 -8.18
C ALA A 62 -8.91 13.03 -6.85
N GLY A 63 -8.40 11.90 -6.36
CA GLY A 63 -7.69 11.79 -5.09
C GLY A 63 -8.61 11.72 -3.87
N ASN A 64 -9.92 11.48 -4.05
CA ASN A 64 -10.80 11.19 -2.93
C ASN A 64 -10.54 9.76 -2.44
N ILE A 65 -10.56 9.58 -1.13
CA ILE A 65 -10.35 8.29 -0.49
C ILE A 65 -11.70 7.82 0.06
N TYR A 66 -12.05 6.57 -0.22
CA TYR A 66 -13.21 5.90 0.32
C TYR A 66 -12.76 4.82 1.28
N VAL A 67 -13.33 4.78 2.48
CA VAL A 67 -12.88 3.93 3.59
C VAL A 67 -14.06 3.15 4.15
N ALA A 68 -13.90 1.86 4.31
CA ALA A 68 -14.79 1.05 5.13
C ALA A 68 -14.44 1.29 6.62
N ASP A 69 -15.33 1.95 7.33
CA ASP A 69 -15.22 2.25 8.76
C ASP A 69 -15.91 1.11 9.54
N LEU A 70 -15.17 0.02 9.69
CA LEU A 70 -15.64 -1.34 9.95
C LEU A 70 -16.58 -1.42 11.16
N LEU A 71 -16.14 -0.94 12.33
CA LEU A 71 -16.92 -1.00 13.56
C LEU A 71 -17.92 0.16 13.74
N ASN A 72 -17.86 1.16 12.83
CA ASN A 72 -18.93 2.14 12.70
C ASN A 72 -20.03 1.68 11.73
N TYR A 73 -19.82 0.59 10.98
CA TYR A 73 -20.78 0.08 9.99
C TYR A 73 -21.10 1.11 8.89
N THR A 74 -20.13 1.93 8.52
CA THR A 74 -20.31 3.02 7.55
C THR A 74 -19.21 3.03 6.49
N ILE A 75 -19.53 3.67 5.37
CA ILE A 75 -18.54 4.02 4.36
C ILE A 75 -18.27 5.52 4.43
N ARG A 76 -17.00 5.86 4.62
CA ARG A 76 -16.55 7.25 4.78
C ARG A 76 -15.86 7.72 3.50
N LYS A 77 -16.06 9.00 3.17
CA LYS A 77 -15.35 9.70 2.10
C LYS A 77 -14.41 10.72 2.71
N ILE A 78 -13.17 10.76 2.24
CA ILE A 78 -12.13 11.70 2.67
C ILE A 78 -11.67 12.48 1.44
N VAL A 79 -11.83 13.80 1.47
CA VAL A 79 -11.58 14.70 0.34
C VAL A 79 -10.44 15.64 0.68
N PRO A 80 -9.44 15.82 -0.21
CA PRO A 80 -8.41 16.84 -0.02
C PRO A 80 -9.03 18.25 -0.13
N ALA A 81 -8.73 19.11 0.84
CA ALA A 81 -9.25 20.49 0.93
C ALA A 81 -8.11 21.46 1.29
N GLY A 82 -7.33 21.88 0.32
CA GLY A 82 -6.10 22.65 0.52
C GLY A 82 -5.06 21.86 1.28
N THR A 83 -4.69 22.28 2.48
CA THR A 83 -3.76 21.55 3.36
C THR A 83 -4.47 20.56 4.28
N ASN A 84 -5.80 20.55 4.28
CA ASN A 84 -6.62 19.68 5.13
C ASN A 84 -7.23 18.52 4.34
N TRP A 85 -7.75 17.54 5.08
CA TRP A 85 -8.55 16.44 4.59
C TRP A 85 -9.89 16.43 5.32
N VAL A 86 -10.99 16.41 4.58
CA VAL A 86 -12.35 16.47 5.16
C VAL A 86 -12.99 15.11 5.05
N VAL A 87 -13.37 14.55 6.19
CA VAL A 87 -14.06 13.26 6.32
C VAL A 87 -15.57 13.50 6.41
N SER A 88 -16.33 12.75 5.65
CA SER A 88 -17.80 12.71 5.71
C SER A 88 -18.31 11.27 5.64
N THR A 89 -19.41 11.00 6.32
CA THR A 89 -20.13 9.73 6.20
C THR A 89 -20.92 9.72 4.90
N LEU A 90 -20.66 8.71 4.06
CA LEU A 90 -21.24 8.59 2.73
C LEU A 90 -22.49 7.69 2.74
N ALA A 91 -22.41 6.54 3.42
CA ALA A 91 -23.50 5.58 3.55
C ALA A 91 -23.37 4.74 4.82
N GLY A 92 -24.51 4.22 5.29
CA GLY A 92 -24.63 3.50 6.55
C GLY A 92 -25.03 4.39 7.71
N LEU A 93 -25.54 3.79 8.80
CA LEU A 93 -25.87 4.48 10.05
C LEU A 93 -24.89 4.06 11.14
N ALA A 94 -24.08 5.01 11.59
CA ALA A 94 -23.04 4.75 12.57
C ALA A 94 -23.58 4.06 13.85
N GLY A 95 -22.90 3.01 14.28
CA GLY A 95 -23.26 2.23 15.46
C GLY A 95 -24.47 1.28 15.25
N THR A 96 -25.00 1.17 14.03
CA THR A 96 -26.17 0.32 13.76
C THR A 96 -25.87 -0.60 12.57
N ASN A 97 -25.56 -1.86 12.85
CA ASN A 97 -25.35 -2.86 11.80
C ASN A 97 -26.68 -3.36 11.20
N GLY A 98 -26.59 -4.01 10.05
CA GLY A 98 -27.71 -4.63 9.33
C GLY A 98 -27.41 -4.81 7.86
N PHE A 99 -28.43 -5.11 7.05
CA PHE A 99 -28.28 -5.45 5.63
C PHE A 99 -29.22 -4.66 4.70
N ALA A 100 -29.88 -3.62 5.19
CA ALA A 100 -30.83 -2.86 4.39
C ALA A 100 -30.15 -2.11 3.24
N ASP A 101 -30.72 -2.20 2.05
CA ASP A 101 -30.48 -1.26 0.95
C ASP A 101 -31.15 0.08 1.25
N GLY A 102 -30.71 1.16 0.62
CA GLY A 102 -31.31 2.47 0.82
C GLY A 102 -30.38 3.62 0.46
N THR A 103 -30.82 4.83 0.76
CA THR A 103 -30.09 6.07 0.45
C THR A 103 -29.36 6.57 1.70
N ASN A 104 -28.06 6.85 1.57
CA ASN A 104 -27.23 7.44 2.63
C ASN A 104 -27.36 6.63 3.97
N ASP A 105 -27.86 7.27 5.02
CA ASP A 105 -28.03 6.69 6.36
C ASP A 105 -29.24 5.72 6.51
N GLN A 106 -30.02 5.51 5.46
CA GLN A 106 -31.05 4.48 5.43
C GLN A 106 -30.46 3.08 5.18
N ALA A 107 -29.33 3.03 4.48
CA ALA A 107 -28.59 1.78 4.26
C ALA A 107 -27.98 1.25 5.57
N ARG A 108 -27.76 -0.06 5.63
CA ARG A 108 -27.08 -0.72 6.73
C ARG A 108 -26.01 -1.65 6.18
N PHE A 109 -24.91 -1.75 6.90
CA PHE A 109 -23.83 -2.70 6.69
C PHE A 109 -23.54 -3.48 7.97
N ASP A 110 -22.89 -4.61 7.83
CA ASP A 110 -22.36 -5.36 8.97
C ASP A 110 -20.88 -5.71 8.73
N HIS A 111 -19.98 -4.98 9.40
CA HIS A 111 -18.54 -5.07 9.23
C HIS A 111 -18.12 -4.92 7.74
N PRO A 112 -18.44 -3.78 7.08
CA PRO A 112 -17.94 -3.53 5.73
C PRO A 112 -16.41 -3.54 5.75
N SER A 113 -15.77 -4.36 4.90
CA SER A 113 -14.33 -4.60 4.96
C SER A 113 -13.59 -4.00 3.77
N GLY A 114 -13.79 -4.50 2.56
CA GLY A 114 -13.13 -4.01 1.34
C GLY A 114 -13.95 -2.95 0.62
N VAL A 115 -13.27 -2.02 -0.04
CA VAL A 115 -13.88 -1.00 -0.92
C VAL A 115 -13.09 -0.96 -2.23
N ALA A 116 -13.81 -0.92 -3.37
CA ALA A 116 -13.26 -0.59 -4.69
C ALA A 116 -14.08 0.52 -5.32
N VAL A 117 -13.47 1.33 -6.18
CA VAL A 117 -14.13 2.39 -6.95
C VAL A 117 -13.95 2.13 -8.45
N ASP A 118 -15.04 2.24 -9.23
CA ASP A 118 -14.98 2.18 -10.69
C ASP A 118 -14.79 3.58 -11.32
N HIS A 119 -14.48 3.63 -12.62
CA HIS A 119 -14.33 4.88 -13.36
C HIS A 119 -15.62 5.72 -13.42
N GLY A 120 -16.79 5.13 -13.13
CA GLY A 120 -18.06 5.83 -13.02
C GLY A 120 -18.32 6.45 -11.65
N GLY A 121 -17.40 6.28 -10.71
CA GLY A 121 -17.52 6.75 -9.33
C GLY A 121 -18.46 5.89 -8.47
N ASN A 122 -18.85 4.70 -8.94
CA ASN A 122 -19.56 3.76 -8.08
C ASN A 122 -18.56 3.06 -7.17
N LEU A 123 -18.97 2.84 -5.93
CA LEU A 123 -18.20 2.03 -4.99
C LEU A 123 -18.79 0.64 -4.91
N PHE A 124 -17.91 -0.35 -4.76
CA PHE A 124 -18.26 -1.72 -4.45
C PHE A 124 -17.66 -2.09 -3.11
N VAL A 125 -18.48 -2.66 -2.25
CA VAL A 125 -18.13 -2.93 -0.85
C VAL A 125 -18.39 -4.40 -0.54
N THR A 126 -17.43 -5.06 0.08
CA THR A 126 -17.65 -6.34 0.75
C THR A 126 -18.33 -6.08 2.09
N ASP A 127 -19.58 -6.44 2.20
CA ASP A 127 -20.37 -6.38 3.42
C ASP A 127 -20.19 -7.71 4.16
N SER A 128 -19.03 -7.80 4.84
CA SER A 128 -18.36 -9.07 5.16
C SER A 128 -19.21 -9.98 6.06
N PHE A 129 -19.87 -9.43 7.08
CA PHE A 129 -20.70 -10.24 8.00
C PHE A 129 -22.12 -10.46 7.48
N ASN A 130 -22.51 -9.72 6.43
CA ASN A 130 -23.74 -10.00 5.67
C ASN A 130 -23.54 -10.98 4.52
N GLU A 131 -22.30 -11.41 4.24
CA GLU A 131 -21.98 -12.36 3.16
C GLU A 131 -22.40 -11.84 1.77
N THR A 132 -22.37 -10.51 1.55
CA THR A 132 -22.85 -9.86 0.33
C THR A 132 -21.84 -8.87 -0.25
N ILE A 133 -22.01 -8.59 -1.54
CA ILE A 133 -21.34 -7.48 -2.22
C ILE A 133 -22.37 -6.38 -2.46
N ARG A 134 -22.03 -5.17 -2.03
CA ARG A 134 -22.90 -3.99 -2.12
C ARG A 134 -22.32 -3.00 -3.13
N LYS A 135 -23.22 -2.33 -3.88
CA LYS A 135 -22.87 -1.21 -4.75
C LYS A 135 -23.41 0.08 -4.15
N ILE A 136 -22.63 1.13 -4.19
CA ILE A 136 -23.01 2.49 -3.77
C ILE A 136 -22.84 3.40 -4.96
N SER A 137 -23.93 3.95 -5.47
CA SER A 137 -23.93 4.81 -6.66
C SER A 137 -24.27 6.25 -6.31
N PRO A 138 -23.54 7.25 -6.86
CA PRO A 138 -23.92 8.65 -6.71
C PRO A 138 -25.18 8.98 -7.51
N VAL A 139 -26.17 9.58 -6.86
CA VAL A 139 -27.42 10.04 -7.49
C VAL A 139 -27.74 11.47 -7.02
N GLY A 140 -27.37 12.44 -7.83
CA GLY A 140 -27.44 13.85 -7.42
C GLY A 140 -26.49 14.12 -6.25
N THR A 141 -27.04 14.56 -5.11
CA THR A 141 -26.28 14.78 -3.86
C THR A 141 -26.30 13.57 -2.93
N ASN A 142 -27.01 12.50 -3.29
CA ASN A 142 -27.20 11.31 -2.47
C ASN A 142 -26.35 10.14 -2.97
N TRP A 143 -26.21 9.15 -2.11
CA TRP A 143 -25.58 7.86 -2.41
C TRP A 143 -26.57 6.72 -2.18
N VAL A 144 -26.83 5.96 -3.22
CA VAL A 144 -27.81 4.87 -3.18
C VAL A 144 -27.07 3.54 -3.06
N VAL A 145 -27.38 2.80 -2.02
CA VAL A 145 -26.81 1.47 -1.74
C VAL A 145 -27.78 0.40 -2.24
N SER A 146 -27.26 -0.56 -2.98
CA SER A 146 -27.98 -1.76 -3.44
C SER A 146 -27.13 -3.01 -3.29
N THR A 147 -27.78 -4.14 -3.03
CA THR A 147 -27.10 -5.44 -3.00
C THR A 147 -26.84 -5.93 -4.42
N VAL A 148 -25.58 -6.23 -4.73
CA VAL A 148 -25.11 -6.72 -6.04
C VAL A 148 -25.32 -8.24 -6.12
N THR A 149 -24.79 -8.98 -5.14
CA THR A 149 -24.80 -10.45 -5.12
C THR A 149 -24.56 -10.96 -3.70
N GLY A 150 -24.82 -12.25 -3.51
CA GLY A 150 -24.84 -12.88 -2.20
C GLY A 150 -26.24 -12.85 -1.56
N LEU A 151 -26.40 -13.49 -0.43
CA LEU A 151 -27.63 -13.50 0.36
C LEU A 151 -27.30 -13.23 1.82
N ALA A 152 -27.83 -12.14 2.36
CA ALA A 152 -27.54 -11.72 3.73
C ALA A 152 -27.83 -12.81 4.76
N GLY A 153 -26.83 -13.10 5.61
CA GLY A 153 -26.92 -14.12 6.66
C GLY A 153 -26.82 -15.57 6.16
N ALA A 154 -26.51 -15.79 4.88
CA ALA A 154 -26.43 -17.12 4.30
C ALA A 154 -25.02 -17.39 3.75
N ALA A 155 -24.10 -17.75 4.64
CA ALA A 155 -22.76 -18.16 4.26
C ALA A 155 -22.76 -19.41 3.37
N GLY A 156 -21.82 -19.49 2.42
CA GLY A 156 -21.66 -20.63 1.53
C GLY A 156 -20.62 -20.36 0.46
N PHE A 157 -20.54 -21.22 -0.54
CA PHE A 157 -19.53 -21.15 -1.61
C PHE A 157 -20.12 -21.31 -3.01
N ASP A 158 -21.45 -21.31 -3.14
CA ASP A 158 -22.11 -21.53 -4.43
C ASP A 158 -21.79 -20.40 -5.42
N ASP A 159 -21.42 -20.78 -6.64
CA ASP A 159 -21.44 -19.92 -7.80
C ASP A 159 -22.89 -19.69 -8.25
N GLY A 160 -23.15 -18.60 -8.96
CA GLY A 160 -24.51 -18.34 -9.42
C GLY A 160 -24.80 -16.88 -9.73
N THR A 161 -26.08 -16.58 -9.96
CA THR A 161 -26.53 -15.25 -10.36
C THR A 161 -27.17 -14.52 -9.19
N ASN A 162 -26.76 -13.29 -8.94
CA ASN A 162 -27.30 -12.42 -7.89
C ASN A 162 -27.35 -13.14 -6.51
N SER A 163 -28.55 -13.24 -5.92
CA SER A 163 -28.77 -13.89 -4.62
C SER A 163 -28.68 -15.41 -4.62
N GLN A 164 -28.40 -16.06 -5.75
CA GLN A 164 -28.12 -17.50 -5.80
C GLN A 164 -26.66 -17.79 -5.36
N ALA A 165 -25.74 -16.87 -5.65
CA ALA A 165 -24.36 -17.00 -5.19
C ALA A 165 -24.25 -16.88 -3.66
N ARG A 166 -23.24 -17.53 -3.11
CA ARG A 166 -22.91 -17.48 -1.68
C ARG A 166 -21.45 -17.13 -1.49
N PHE A 167 -21.18 -16.40 -0.42
CA PHE A 167 -19.85 -16.06 0.08
C PHE A 167 -19.75 -16.50 1.54
N HIS A 168 -18.51 -16.57 2.04
CA HIS A 168 -18.26 -16.79 3.45
C HIS A 168 -17.15 -15.84 3.92
N ARG A 169 -17.56 -14.71 4.50
CA ARG A 169 -16.67 -13.59 4.86
C ARG A 169 -15.90 -13.05 3.64
N PRO A 170 -16.59 -12.49 2.62
CA PRO A 170 -15.91 -11.76 1.57
C PRO A 170 -15.13 -10.59 2.19
N GLU A 171 -13.81 -10.54 1.94
CA GLU A 171 -12.94 -9.64 2.70
C GLU A 171 -12.52 -8.43 1.88
N ALA A 172 -11.81 -8.60 0.77
CA ALA A 172 -11.39 -7.53 -0.08
C ALA A 172 -11.97 -7.64 -1.49
N ILE A 173 -11.98 -6.52 -2.19
CA ILE A 173 -12.55 -6.39 -3.52
C ILE A 173 -11.69 -5.49 -4.40
N ALA A 174 -11.50 -5.88 -5.65
CA ALA A 174 -10.89 -5.06 -6.69
C ALA A 174 -11.81 -5.00 -7.90
N ALA A 175 -11.76 -3.91 -8.65
CA ALA A 175 -12.51 -3.72 -9.89
C ALA A 175 -11.56 -3.58 -11.07
N ASP A 176 -11.91 -4.14 -12.23
CA ASP A 176 -11.21 -3.87 -13.49
C ASP A 176 -11.92 -2.78 -14.30
N SER A 177 -11.25 -2.32 -15.36
CA SER A 177 -11.78 -1.28 -16.25
C SER A 177 -13.02 -1.71 -17.04
N SER A 178 -13.35 -3.01 -17.10
CA SER A 178 -14.57 -3.54 -17.73
C SER A 178 -15.76 -3.62 -16.76
N GLY A 179 -15.56 -3.31 -15.50
CA GLY A 179 -16.57 -3.37 -14.44
C GLY A 179 -16.74 -4.75 -13.80
N LYS A 180 -15.84 -5.69 -14.07
CA LYS A 180 -15.78 -6.94 -13.31
C LYS A 180 -15.15 -6.68 -11.95
N LEU A 181 -15.62 -7.45 -10.97
CA LEU A 181 -15.10 -7.38 -9.61
C LEU A 181 -14.42 -8.70 -9.26
N TYR A 182 -13.39 -8.61 -8.46
CA TYR A 182 -12.62 -9.75 -7.95
C TYR A 182 -12.64 -9.68 -6.44
N VAL A 183 -13.05 -10.75 -5.79
CA VAL A 183 -13.34 -10.81 -4.35
C VAL A 183 -12.55 -11.93 -3.71
N THR A 184 -11.87 -11.66 -2.63
CA THR A 184 -11.34 -12.72 -1.75
C THR A 184 -12.45 -13.22 -0.86
N ASP A 185 -12.81 -14.49 -1.05
CA ASP A 185 -13.83 -15.20 -0.27
C ASP A 185 -13.12 -15.96 0.86
N ARG A 186 -12.81 -15.20 1.92
CA ARG A 186 -11.80 -15.53 2.92
C ARG A 186 -11.98 -16.89 3.56
N LEU A 187 -13.14 -17.17 4.13
CA LEU A 187 -13.38 -18.43 4.86
C LEU A 187 -13.66 -19.60 3.92
N ASN A 188 -13.93 -19.33 2.64
CA ASN A 188 -13.93 -20.36 1.59
C ASN A 188 -12.52 -20.62 1.02
N SER A 189 -11.53 -19.78 1.33
CA SER A 189 -10.18 -19.89 0.79
C SER A 189 -10.13 -19.85 -0.74
N THR A 190 -10.95 -19.00 -1.36
CA THR A 190 -11.09 -18.85 -2.82
C THR A 190 -11.00 -17.39 -3.24
N VAL A 191 -10.73 -17.19 -4.52
CA VAL A 191 -10.91 -15.91 -5.21
C VAL A 191 -12.06 -16.03 -6.17
N ARG A 192 -13.02 -15.09 -6.07
CA ARG A 192 -14.27 -15.11 -6.85
C ARG A 192 -14.25 -13.96 -7.86
N GLN A 193 -14.74 -14.21 -9.06
CA GLN A 193 -15.05 -13.21 -10.06
C GLN A 193 -16.54 -12.89 -10.03
N VAL A 194 -16.90 -11.62 -10.06
CA VAL A 194 -18.28 -11.13 -10.12
C VAL A 194 -18.43 -10.28 -11.37
N SER A 195 -19.15 -10.77 -12.36
CA SER A 195 -19.26 -10.17 -13.70
C SER A 195 -20.64 -9.59 -13.94
N PRO A 196 -20.76 -8.33 -14.44
CA PRO A 196 -22.04 -7.78 -14.86
C PRO A 196 -22.51 -8.43 -16.17
N VAL A 197 -23.74 -8.94 -16.20
CA VAL A 197 -24.36 -9.54 -17.39
C VAL A 197 -25.78 -8.97 -17.54
N GLY A 198 -25.95 -7.98 -18.38
CA GLY A 198 -27.19 -7.21 -18.49
C GLY A 198 -27.52 -6.51 -17.16
N THR A 199 -28.65 -6.84 -16.56
CA THR A 199 -29.06 -6.33 -15.25
C THR A 199 -28.65 -7.23 -14.07
N ASN A 200 -28.03 -8.36 -14.36
CA ASN A 200 -27.62 -9.36 -13.37
C ASN A 200 -26.10 -9.31 -13.10
N TRP A 201 -25.73 -9.94 -12.01
CA TRP A 201 -24.34 -10.19 -11.66
C TRP A 201 -24.12 -11.70 -11.52
N VAL A 202 -23.13 -12.22 -12.23
CA VAL A 202 -22.79 -13.65 -12.23
C VAL A 202 -21.49 -13.83 -11.46
N VAL A 203 -21.53 -14.70 -10.46
CA VAL A 203 -20.39 -15.08 -9.64
C VAL A 203 -19.84 -16.41 -10.11
N SER A 204 -18.53 -16.50 -10.26
CA SER A 204 -17.79 -17.73 -10.54
C SER A 204 -16.54 -17.81 -9.67
N THR A 205 -16.18 -19.02 -9.25
CA THR A 205 -14.91 -19.26 -8.57
C THR A 205 -13.79 -19.22 -9.59
N LEU A 206 -12.83 -18.30 -9.39
CA LEU A 206 -11.71 -18.03 -10.30
C LEU A 206 -10.48 -18.86 -9.93
N ALA A 207 -10.15 -18.95 -8.64
CA ALA A 207 -9.02 -19.72 -8.14
C ALA A 207 -9.28 -20.22 -6.72
N GLY A 208 -8.68 -21.34 -6.38
CA GLY A 208 -8.90 -22.03 -5.11
C GLY A 208 -10.05 -23.03 -5.17
N SER A 209 -10.16 -23.88 -4.14
CA SER A 209 -11.26 -24.82 -3.94
C SER A 209 -11.88 -24.58 -2.59
N ALA A 210 -13.21 -24.39 -2.59
CA ALA A 210 -13.94 -24.00 -1.40
C ALA A 210 -13.69 -24.93 -0.22
N SER A 211 -13.37 -24.32 0.92
CA SER A 211 -13.07 -25.00 2.19
C SER A 211 -11.83 -25.92 2.18
N ILE A 212 -11.04 -25.89 1.11
CA ILE A 212 -9.75 -26.62 1.03
C ILE A 212 -8.61 -25.62 1.19
N ILE A 213 -8.01 -25.62 2.35
CA ILE A 213 -6.83 -24.78 2.67
C ILE A 213 -5.54 -25.44 2.17
N GLY A 214 -4.59 -24.63 1.73
CA GLY A 214 -3.26 -25.11 1.29
C GLY A 214 -2.43 -23.97 0.73
N PHE A 215 -1.29 -24.33 0.10
CA PHE A 215 -0.31 -23.37 -0.45
C PHE A 215 0.08 -23.67 -1.90
N GLU A 216 -0.54 -24.62 -2.52
CA GLU A 216 -0.19 -25.06 -3.86
C GLU A 216 -0.40 -23.96 -4.90
N ASP A 217 0.58 -23.76 -5.77
CA ASP A 217 0.40 -23.07 -7.05
C ASP A 217 -0.37 -23.98 -8.01
N GLY A 218 -1.09 -23.42 -8.99
CA GLY A 218 -1.85 -24.24 -9.91
C GLY A 218 -2.84 -23.47 -10.75
N THR A 219 -3.62 -24.22 -11.53
CA THR A 219 -4.64 -23.67 -12.44
C THR A 219 -6.01 -23.74 -11.79
N ASN A 220 -6.74 -22.64 -11.80
CA ASN A 220 -8.12 -22.57 -11.27
C ASN A 220 -8.24 -23.18 -9.86
N GLY A 221 -9.04 -24.23 -9.72
CA GLY A 221 -9.28 -24.95 -8.46
C GLY A 221 -8.10 -25.78 -7.93
N ASP A 222 -7.06 -26.02 -8.72
CA ASP A 222 -5.86 -26.73 -8.26
C ASP A 222 -5.02 -25.87 -7.31
N ALA A 223 -5.01 -24.55 -7.52
CA ALA A 223 -4.40 -23.63 -6.59
C ALA A 223 -5.08 -23.69 -5.22
N LYS A 224 -4.31 -23.50 -4.16
CA LYS A 224 -4.83 -23.45 -2.78
C LYS A 224 -4.40 -22.18 -2.08
N PHE A 225 -5.29 -21.68 -1.23
CA PHE A 225 -5.09 -20.52 -0.38
C PHE A 225 -5.40 -20.87 1.09
N PHE A 226 -4.97 -20.02 1.98
CA PHE A 226 -5.38 -20.07 3.38
C PHE A 226 -5.79 -18.70 3.87
N GLN A 227 -7.10 -18.46 3.96
CA GLN A 227 -7.68 -17.18 4.33
C GLN A 227 -7.07 -16.02 3.51
N PRO A 228 -7.27 -15.96 2.19
CA PRO A 228 -6.81 -14.82 1.38
C PRO A 228 -7.54 -13.55 1.83
N PHE A 229 -6.77 -12.47 2.07
CA PHE A 229 -7.31 -11.18 2.50
C PHE A 229 -7.32 -10.17 1.36
N GLY A 230 -6.27 -9.38 1.21
CA GLY A 230 -6.18 -8.32 0.23
C GLY A 230 -6.11 -8.83 -1.22
N ILE A 231 -6.70 -8.07 -2.13
CA ILE A 231 -6.64 -8.33 -3.57
C ILE A 231 -6.48 -7.00 -4.32
N SER A 232 -5.66 -7.00 -5.36
CA SER A 232 -5.47 -5.84 -6.22
C SER A 232 -5.40 -6.26 -7.69
N TRP A 233 -6.07 -5.50 -8.55
CA TRP A 233 -6.06 -5.66 -10.01
C TRP A 233 -4.97 -4.79 -10.64
N HIS A 234 -4.28 -5.32 -11.65
CA HIS A 234 -3.37 -4.58 -12.51
C HIS A 234 -3.81 -4.68 -13.96
N ASP A 235 -3.74 -3.58 -14.72
CA ASP A 235 -4.26 -3.49 -16.08
C ASP A 235 -3.58 -4.42 -17.10
N SER A 236 -2.48 -5.06 -16.74
CA SER A 236 -1.94 -6.20 -17.49
C SER A 236 -2.80 -7.45 -17.46
N GLY A 237 -3.93 -7.44 -16.73
CA GLY A 237 -4.83 -8.57 -16.56
C GLY A 237 -4.50 -9.46 -15.36
N ASN A 238 -3.55 -9.08 -14.51
CA ASN A 238 -3.15 -9.88 -13.35
C ASN A 238 -3.82 -9.41 -12.07
N LEU A 239 -4.12 -10.37 -11.20
CA LEU A 239 -4.51 -10.13 -9.82
C LEU A 239 -3.34 -10.46 -8.88
N TYR A 240 -3.22 -9.69 -7.82
CA TYR A 240 -2.29 -9.96 -6.74
C TYR A 240 -3.07 -10.12 -5.44
N VAL A 241 -2.77 -11.18 -4.70
CA VAL A 241 -3.52 -11.60 -3.50
C VAL A 241 -2.57 -11.74 -2.33
N ALA A 242 -2.93 -11.15 -1.20
CA ALA A 242 -2.30 -11.40 0.08
C ALA A 242 -2.89 -12.70 0.68
N ASP A 243 -2.14 -13.78 0.61
CA ASP A 243 -2.51 -15.10 1.13
C ASP A 243 -2.12 -15.16 2.62
N PHE A 244 -2.95 -14.52 3.42
CA PHE A 244 -2.71 -14.14 4.82
C PHE A 244 -2.27 -15.32 5.69
N GLY A 245 -3.03 -16.42 5.66
CA GLY A 245 -2.72 -17.58 6.48
C GLY A 245 -1.47 -18.35 6.02
N ASN A 246 -1.04 -18.14 4.77
CA ASN A 246 0.18 -18.73 4.21
C ASN A 246 1.41 -17.80 4.32
N ASN A 247 1.24 -16.57 4.80
CA ASN A 247 2.33 -15.58 4.86
C ASN A 247 3.00 -15.33 3.49
N ALA A 248 2.21 -15.26 2.43
CA ALA A 248 2.71 -15.17 1.06
C ALA A 248 1.89 -14.20 0.21
N ILE A 249 2.52 -13.75 -0.87
CA ILE A 249 1.85 -12.96 -1.92
C ILE A 249 1.74 -13.82 -3.16
N ARG A 250 0.51 -13.93 -3.69
CA ARG A 250 0.20 -14.76 -4.84
C ARG A 250 -0.20 -13.88 -6.02
N LYS A 251 0.17 -14.31 -7.22
CA LYS A 251 -0.24 -13.71 -8.50
C LYS A 251 -1.17 -14.68 -9.21
N ILE A 252 -2.28 -14.17 -9.74
CA ILE A 252 -3.23 -14.93 -10.56
C ILE A 252 -3.27 -14.29 -11.94
N SER A 253 -2.93 -15.04 -12.97
CA SER A 253 -2.80 -14.57 -14.35
C SER A 253 -3.72 -15.34 -15.28
N PRO A 254 -4.43 -14.66 -16.22
CA PRO A 254 -5.23 -15.37 -17.23
C PRO A 254 -4.32 -16.02 -18.27
N ILE A 255 -4.55 -17.30 -18.57
CA ILE A 255 -3.89 -18.05 -19.63
C ILE A 255 -4.96 -18.78 -20.46
N GLY A 256 -5.35 -18.20 -21.59
CA GLY A 256 -6.47 -18.67 -22.37
C GLY A 256 -7.79 -18.59 -21.58
N PRO A 257 -8.52 -19.69 -21.40
CA PRO A 257 -9.74 -19.71 -20.59
C PRO A 257 -9.49 -19.87 -19.09
N ASP A 258 -8.27 -20.19 -18.69
CA ASP A 258 -7.89 -20.57 -17.34
C ASP A 258 -7.19 -19.43 -16.60
N TRP A 259 -7.12 -19.57 -15.27
CA TRP A 259 -6.39 -18.69 -14.38
C TRP A 259 -5.29 -19.45 -13.64
N VAL A 260 -4.05 -19.02 -13.80
CA VAL A 260 -2.89 -19.66 -13.18
C VAL A 260 -2.40 -18.86 -12.00
N THR A 261 -2.38 -19.49 -10.84
CA THR A 261 -1.84 -18.92 -9.60
C THR A 261 -0.38 -19.32 -9.43
N THR A 262 0.46 -18.33 -9.13
CA THR A 262 1.88 -18.51 -8.81
C THR A 262 2.27 -17.70 -7.58
N THR A 263 3.24 -18.19 -6.82
CA THR A 263 3.77 -17.47 -5.66
C THR A 263 4.73 -16.36 -6.09
N VAL A 264 4.48 -15.13 -5.65
CA VAL A 264 5.33 -13.95 -5.88
C VAL A 264 6.45 -13.87 -4.87
N ALA A 265 6.11 -13.96 -3.57
CA ALA A 265 7.07 -13.87 -2.47
C ALA A 265 6.49 -14.47 -1.19
N GLY A 266 7.37 -14.87 -0.25
CA GLY A 266 6.97 -15.56 0.97
C GLY A 266 6.72 -17.05 0.73
N PHE A 267 6.48 -17.80 1.81
CA PHE A 267 6.13 -19.21 1.73
C PHE A 267 5.45 -19.71 3.02
N SER A 268 4.61 -20.74 2.87
CA SER A 268 3.76 -21.24 3.94
C SER A 268 4.56 -21.70 5.16
N GLY A 269 4.03 -21.39 6.33
CA GLY A 269 4.57 -21.83 7.63
C GLY A 269 5.77 -21.04 8.12
N ALA A 270 6.25 -20.03 7.39
CA ALA A 270 7.40 -19.22 7.80
C ALA A 270 7.01 -17.77 8.00
N THR A 271 6.76 -17.39 9.23
CA THR A 271 6.58 -15.98 9.62
C THR A 271 7.91 -15.26 9.75
N GLY A 272 7.93 -13.95 9.55
CA GLY A 272 9.11 -13.12 9.77
C GLY A 272 9.02 -11.77 9.08
N THR A 273 10.10 -11.00 9.21
CA THR A 273 10.18 -9.60 8.74
C THR A 273 11.31 -9.38 7.73
N ASN A 274 11.91 -10.46 7.23
CA ASN A 274 13.08 -10.39 6.37
C ASN A 274 12.75 -9.78 5.01
N ASP A 275 13.57 -8.83 4.59
CA ASP A 275 13.68 -8.35 3.21
C ASP A 275 14.56 -9.29 2.37
N GLY A 276 14.55 -9.11 1.06
CA GLY A 276 15.42 -9.83 0.14
C GLY A 276 14.72 -10.34 -1.12
N SER A 277 15.31 -11.36 -1.77
CA SER A 277 14.67 -12.01 -2.93
C SER A 277 13.36 -12.68 -2.54
N ALA A 278 12.51 -12.95 -3.52
CA ALA A 278 11.19 -13.57 -3.34
C ALA A 278 11.21 -14.81 -2.41
N SER A 279 12.23 -15.67 -2.56
CA SER A 279 12.38 -16.90 -1.77
C SER A 279 13.02 -16.72 -0.39
N GLN A 280 13.58 -15.54 -0.10
CA GLN A 280 14.21 -15.23 1.19
C GLN A 280 13.31 -14.34 2.06
N ALA A 281 12.49 -13.52 1.42
CA ALA A 281 11.59 -12.63 2.12
C ALA A 281 10.54 -13.39 2.93
N LYS A 282 10.23 -12.84 4.08
CA LYS A 282 9.18 -13.36 4.97
C LYS A 282 8.17 -12.28 5.31
N PHE A 283 6.94 -12.72 5.55
CA PHE A 283 5.85 -11.88 6.01
C PHE A 283 5.27 -12.44 7.30
N ASN A 284 4.53 -11.59 8.01
CA ASN A 284 3.77 -11.97 9.18
C ASN A 284 2.31 -11.52 9.01
N SER A 285 1.52 -12.38 8.41
CA SER A 285 0.12 -12.12 8.06
C SER A 285 -0.06 -10.91 7.14
N PRO A 286 0.44 -10.98 5.87
CA PRO A 286 0.23 -9.92 4.88
C PRO A 286 -1.27 -9.74 4.64
N ASN A 287 -1.74 -8.50 4.71
CA ASN A 287 -3.16 -8.17 4.64
C ASN A 287 -3.48 -7.35 3.39
N GLY A 288 -3.55 -6.03 3.49
CA GLY A 288 -3.82 -5.16 2.35
C GLY A 288 -2.72 -5.21 1.30
N ILE A 289 -3.12 -5.14 0.04
CA ILE A 289 -2.20 -5.10 -1.10
C ILE A 289 -2.69 -4.08 -2.13
N ALA A 290 -1.79 -3.28 -2.65
CA ALA A 290 -2.02 -2.37 -3.78
C ALA A 290 -0.94 -2.56 -4.83
N VAL A 291 -1.31 -2.44 -6.11
CA VAL A 291 -0.39 -2.49 -7.24
C VAL A 291 -0.43 -1.17 -8.00
N ASN A 292 0.73 -0.65 -8.40
CA ASN A 292 0.82 0.52 -9.27
C ASN A 292 1.02 0.13 -10.74
N ASP A 293 1.00 1.12 -11.65
CA ASP A 293 1.12 0.92 -13.10
C ASP A 293 2.43 0.23 -13.53
N SER A 294 3.47 0.29 -12.71
CA SER A 294 4.76 -0.38 -12.95
C SER A 294 4.80 -1.82 -12.42
N ALA A 295 3.66 -2.38 -12.02
CA ALA A 295 3.53 -3.68 -11.37
C ALA A 295 4.31 -3.81 -10.04
N THR A 296 4.66 -2.70 -9.40
CA THR A 296 5.19 -2.68 -8.05
C THR A 296 4.04 -2.87 -7.06
N LEU A 297 4.22 -3.79 -6.12
CA LEU A 297 3.23 -4.09 -5.09
C LEU A 297 3.62 -3.41 -3.78
N TYR A 298 2.62 -2.90 -3.09
CA TYR A 298 2.74 -2.42 -1.72
C TYR A 298 1.85 -3.27 -0.84
N VAL A 299 2.43 -3.84 0.21
CA VAL A 299 1.76 -4.82 1.07
C VAL A 299 1.82 -4.34 2.51
N VAL A 300 0.68 -4.37 3.17
CA VAL A 300 0.60 -4.24 4.62
C VAL A 300 1.01 -5.57 5.24
N ASP A 301 2.14 -5.59 5.94
CA ASP A 301 2.60 -6.74 6.73
C ASP A 301 2.11 -6.56 8.16
N GLN A 302 0.88 -7.03 8.43
CA GLN A 302 0.03 -6.57 9.52
C GLN A 302 0.66 -6.77 10.90
N PHE A 303 1.08 -7.99 11.24
CA PHE A 303 1.67 -8.27 12.54
C PHE A 303 3.15 -7.90 12.64
N SER A 304 3.77 -7.53 11.52
CA SER A 304 5.09 -6.88 11.51
C SER A 304 4.99 -5.36 11.74
N TYR A 305 3.78 -4.76 11.62
CA TYR A 305 3.54 -3.31 11.69
C TYR A 305 4.31 -2.52 10.63
N THR A 306 4.52 -3.10 9.44
CA THR A 306 5.32 -2.51 8.37
C THR A 306 4.57 -2.46 7.04
N ILE A 307 5.03 -1.57 6.18
CA ILE A 307 4.62 -1.52 4.76
C ILE A 307 5.79 -2.06 3.93
N ARG A 308 5.50 -3.11 3.16
CA ARG A 308 6.48 -3.79 2.32
C ARG A 308 6.25 -3.43 0.87
N LYS A 309 7.34 -3.25 0.12
CA LYS A 309 7.36 -3.03 -1.32
C LYS A 309 7.91 -4.28 -1.99
N ILE A 310 7.29 -4.72 -3.08
CA ILE A 310 7.71 -5.88 -3.87
C ILE A 310 7.84 -5.41 -5.32
N GLU A 311 9.05 -5.47 -5.85
CA GLU A 311 9.38 -5.01 -7.21
C GLU A 311 9.80 -6.16 -8.10
N PRO A 312 9.34 -6.17 -9.38
CA PRO A 312 9.88 -7.09 -10.36
C PRO A 312 11.31 -6.69 -10.75
N VAL A 313 12.26 -7.63 -10.66
CA VAL A 313 13.66 -7.42 -11.05
C VAL A 313 14.08 -8.56 -11.98
N GLY A 314 14.13 -8.27 -13.27
CA GLY A 314 14.31 -9.31 -14.30
C GLY A 314 13.16 -10.32 -14.27
N SER A 315 13.45 -11.59 -14.06
CA SER A 315 12.47 -12.67 -13.94
C SER A 315 12.08 -13.00 -12.49
N SER A 316 12.57 -12.22 -11.51
CA SER A 316 12.36 -12.47 -10.08
C SER A 316 11.69 -11.25 -9.42
N TRP A 317 11.45 -11.34 -8.11
CA TRP A 317 10.89 -10.30 -7.28
C TRP A 317 11.81 -10.01 -6.09
N VAL A 318 11.85 -8.75 -5.68
CA VAL A 318 12.61 -8.30 -4.52
C VAL A 318 11.67 -7.59 -3.55
N VAL A 319 11.75 -7.95 -2.28
CA VAL A 319 10.96 -7.38 -1.19
C VAL A 319 11.83 -6.46 -0.36
N SER A 320 11.31 -5.29 -0.03
CA SER A 320 11.94 -4.32 0.86
C SER A 320 10.92 -3.67 1.79
N THR A 321 11.33 -3.29 2.98
CA THR A 321 10.50 -2.54 3.93
C THR A 321 10.61 -1.04 3.60
N VAL A 322 9.47 -0.40 3.31
CA VAL A 322 9.43 1.04 2.96
C VAL A 322 8.95 1.92 4.11
N ALA A 323 8.24 1.36 5.08
CA ALA A 323 7.83 2.10 6.27
C ALA A 323 7.48 1.18 7.45
N GLY A 324 7.52 1.76 8.65
CA GLY A 324 7.34 1.04 9.92
C GLY A 324 8.63 0.40 10.42
N LEU A 325 8.68 0.11 11.70
CA LEU A 325 9.75 -0.66 12.31
C LEU A 325 9.18 -2.00 12.77
N ALA A 326 9.77 -3.08 12.26
CA ALA A 326 9.28 -4.43 12.50
C ALA A 326 9.11 -4.70 14.02
N GLU A 327 7.94 -5.26 14.37
CA GLU A 327 7.54 -5.61 15.74
C GLU A 327 7.42 -4.43 16.72
N VAL A 328 7.53 -3.18 16.23
CA VAL A 328 7.41 -1.96 17.05
C VAL A 328 6.18 -1.17 16.62
N ARG A 329 5.07 -1.39 17.31
CA ARG A 329 3.83 -0.64 17.09
C ARG A 329 3.91 0.81 17.59
N GLY A 330 3.08 1.68 17.05
CA GLY A 330 2.95 3.06 17.51
C GLY A 330 2.10 3.92 16.58
N THR A 331 2.12 5.24 16.83
CA THR A 331 1.28 6.24 16.15
C THR A 331 2.11 7.30 15.42
N ASN A 332 3.44 7.24 15.50
CA ASN A 332 4.31 8.30 15.02
C ASN A 332 4.24 8.47 13.50
N ASP A 333 4.05 9.69 13.06
CA ASP A 333 4.36 10.13 11.70
C ASP A 333 5.88 10.14 11.49
N GLY A 334 6.34 10.06 10.25
CA GLY A 334 7.78 10.11 9.97
C GLY A 334 8.17 9.56 8.61
N VAL A 335 9.48 9.61 8.33
CA VAL A 335 10.06 9.12 7.08
C VAL A 335 10.42 7.64 7.23
N GLY A 336 9.97 6.82 6.29
CA GLY A 336 10.34 5.42 6.18
C GLY A 336 10.21 4.66 7.51
N LEU A 337 11.33 4.10 7.96
CA LEU A 337 11.39 3.32 9.20
C LEU A 337 11.17 4.13 10.50
N SER A 338 11.03 5.47 10.43
CA SER A 338 10.67 6.29 11.59
C SER A 338 9.17 6.34 11.83
N ALA A 339 8.34 6.09 10.80
CA ALA A 339 6.91 5.94 10.98
C ALA A 339 6.58 4.71 11.84
N ARG A 340 5.46 4.74 12.55
CA ARG A 340 4.95 3.61 13.33
C ARG A 340 3.50 3.36 12.97
N PHE A 341 3.13 2.08 12.95
CA PHE A 341 1.77 1.61 12.70
C PHE A 341 1.33 0.66 13.82
N TYR A 342 0.03 0.43 13.92
CA TYR A 342 -0.50 -0.59 14.83
C TYR A 342 -1.59 -1.40 14.14
N LEU A 343 -1.26 -2.64 13.79
CA LEU A 343 -2.10 -3.55 12.99
C LEU A 343 -2.71 -2.85 11.77
N PRO A 344 -1.89 -2.23 10.89
CA PRO A 344 -2.42 -1.62 9.68
C PRO A 344 -3.14 -2.68 8.85
N TRP A 345 -4.22 -2.28 8.14
CA TRP A 345 -5.09 -3.22 7.44
C TRP A 345 -5.07 -3.01 5.93
N GLY A 346 -5.70 -1.97 5.44
CA GLY A 346 -5.82 -1.66 4.03
C GLY A 346 -4.73 -0.73 3.52
N ILE A 347 -4.43 -0.85 2.23
CA ILE A 347 -3.53 0.07 1.51
C ILE A 347 -4.07 0.31 0.10
N ALA A 348 -3.95 1.56 -0.37
CA ALA A 348 -4.17 1.91 -1.77
C ALA A 348 -3.08 2.87 -2.25
N THR A 349 -2.92 2.98 -3.57
CA THR A 349 -2.01 3.93 -4.21
C THR A 349 -2.77 4.82 -5.20
N ASP A 350 -2.32 6.05 -5.35
CA ASP A 350 -2.81 6.95 -6.40
C ASP A 350 -1.86 6.97 -7.60
N GLY A 351 -2.29 7.60 -8.72
CA GLY A 351 -1.48 7.76 -9.93
C GLY A 351 -0.22 8.60 -9.74
N ALA A 352 -0.07 9.30 -8.62
CA ALA A 352 1.13 10.06 -8.26
C ALA A 352 2.12 9.23 -7.42
N GLY A 353 1.79 7.98 -7.11
CA GLY A 353 2.60 7.07 -6.31
C GLY A 353 2.54 7.32 -4.80
N ASN A 354 1.57 8.09 -4.30
CA ASN A 354 1.32 8.16 -2.87
C ASN A 354 0.65 6.88 -2.39
N LEU A 355 0.90 6.53 -1.14
CA LEU A 355 0.27 5.41 -0.44
C LEU A 355 -0.75 5.93 0.57
N PHE A 356 -1.88 5.26 0.68
CA PHE A 356 -2.87 5.53 1.71
C PHE A 356 -3.06 4.26 2.52
N VAL A 357 -2.94 4.36 3.84
CA VAL A 357 -2.96 3.21 4.75
C VAL A 357 -4.03 3.42 5.81
N ALA A 358 -4.90 2.45 5.96
CA ALA A 358 -5.78 2.33 7.11
C ALA A 358 -4.97 1.74 8.27
N ASP A 359 -4.63 2.58 9.22
CA ASP A 359 -3.89 2.21 10.43
C ASP A 359 -4.91 1.83 11.52
N GLU A 360 -5.44 0.60 11.39
CA GLU A 360 -6.69 0.11 11.96
C GLU A 360 -6.78 0.33 13.46
N GLN A 361 -5.84 -0.24 14.22
CA GLN A 361 -5.86 -0.17 15.70
C GLN A 361 -5.46 1.21 16.24
N ASN A 362 -5.01 2.10 15.37
CA ASN A 362 -4.82 3.51 15.71
C ASN A 362 -6.04 4.38 15.35
N ASP A 363 -7.07 3.84 14.71
CA ASP A 363 -8.29 4.56 14.29
C ASP A 363 -8.00 5.76 13.37
N ILE A 364 -6.97 5.68 12.51
CA ILE A 364 -6.53 6.77 11.63
C ILE A 364 -6.26 6.31 10.19
N ILE A 365 -6.27 7.29 9.26
CA ILE A 365 -5.78 7.10 7.89
C ILE A 365 -4.46 7.86 7.72
N ARG A 366 -3.46 7.16 7.18
CA ARG A 366 -2.12 7.68 6.93
C ARG A 366 -1.89 7.87 5.43
N LYS A 367 -1.28 8.99 5.06
CA LYS A 367 -0.75 9.22 3.71
C LYS A 367 0.76 9.06 3.71
N GLY A 368 1.27 8.14 2.92
CA GLY A 368 2.68 8.03 2.55
C GLY A 368 2.93 8.82 1.28
N GLN A 369 3.55 9.98 1.40
CA GLN A 369 3.95 10.76 0.23
C GLN A 369 5.32 10.30 -0.24
N LEU A 370 5.42 9.92 -1.53
CA LEU A 370 6.68 9.57 -2.14
C LEU A 370 7.61 10.78 -2.11
N LEU A 371 8.75 10.62 -1.46
CA LEU A 371 9.80 11.61 -1.54
C LEU A 371 10.44 11.52 -2.93
N THR A 372 9.96 12.35 -3.85
CA THR A 372 10.70 12.59 -5.09
C THR A 372 12.03 13.22 -4.69
N ALA A 373 13.13 12.65 -5.16
CA ALA A 373 14.45 13.22 -4.92
C ALA A 373 14.46 14.67 -5.48
N SER A 374 14.15 15.63 -4.61
CA SER A 374 14.55 17.00 -4.88
C SER A 374 16.07 16.95 -5.01
N SER A 375 16.66 17.65 -5.97
CA SER A 375 18.11 17.73 -6.09
C SER A 375 18.66 18.06 -4.71
N PRO A 376 19.49 17.20 -4.12
CA PRO A 376 19.89 17.40 -2.72
C PRO A 376 20.64 18.70 -2.60
N SER A 377 20.29 19.50 -1.63
CA SER A 377 21.03 20.71 -1.32
C SER A 377 22.28 20.34 -0.53
N LEU A 378 23.45 20.69 -1.07
CA LEU A 378 24.69 20.68 -0.32
C LEU A 378 24.73 21.90 0.59
N ARG A 379 24.80 21.67 1.90
CA ARG A 379 25.00 22.74 2.90
C ARG A 379 26.46 22.77 3.29
N ILE A 380 27.01 23.99 3.46
CA ILE A 380 28.35 24.21 3.91
C ILE A 380 28.29 25.14 5.13
N LEU A 381 28.85 24.67 6.25
CA LEU A 381 29.02 25.44 7.47
C LEU A 381 30.51 25.62 7.72
N LEU A 382 30.97 26.84 7.91
CA LEU A 382 32.35 27.14 8.30
C LEU A 382 32.43 27.26 9.81
N VAL A 383 33.30 26.45 10.43
CA VAL A 383 33.59 26.49 11.87
C VAL A 383 35.11 26.57 12.05
N ALA A 384 35.60 27.70 12.52
CA ALA A 384 37.03 28.00 12.56
C ALA A 384 37.69 27.79 11.17
N ASN A 385 38.66 26.91 11.07
CA ASN A 385 39.35 26.58 9.82
C ASN A 385 38.83 25.32 9.13
N GLN A 386 37.60 24.91 9.46
CA GLN A 386 37.00 23.71 8.89
C GLN A 386 35.70 24.03 8.17
N ALA A 387 35.52 23.43 7.00
CA ALA A 387 34.27 23.40 6.28
C ALA A 387 33.57 22.08 6.60
N ILE A 388 32.37 22.15 7.20
CA ILE A 388 31.48 21.03 7.43
C ILE A 388 30.47 21.02 6.30
N LEU A 389 30.57 20.03 5.42
CA LEU A 389 29.63 19.80 4.33
C LEU A 389 28.59 18.80 4.81
N SER A 390 27.33 19.05 4.51
CA SER A 390 26.25 18.10 4.82
C SER A 390 25.21 18.03 3.71
N TRP A 391 24.66 16.83 3.48
CA TRP A 391 23.57 16.60 2.53
C TRP A 391 22.70 15.42 3.00
N SER A 392 21.45 15.38 2.55
CA SER A 392 20.48 14.38 2.99
C SER A 392 20.86 12.96 2.56
N ILE A 393 20.52 11.96 3.40
CA ILE A 393 20.62 10.52 3.11
C ILE A 393 19.79 10.13 1.87
N THR A 394 18.75 10.87 1.52
CA THR A 394 17.97 10.68 0.29
C THR A 394 18.78 10.88 -0.98
N ALA A 395 20.01 11.43 -0.85
CA ALA A 395 20.97 11.63 -1.92
C ALA A 395 22.04 10.51 -2.01
N SER A 396 21.70 9.30 -1.68
CA SER A 396 22.65 8.16 -1.64
C SER A 396 23.32 7.83 -2.98
N ASN A 397 22.74 8.25 -4.10
CA ASN A 397 23.30 8.12 -5.46
C ASN A 397 24.07 9.35 -5.94
N TYR A 398 24.52 10.21 -5.05
CA TYR A 398 25.28 11.42 -5.40
C TYR A 398 26.74 11.33 -4.95
N VAL A 399 27.73 11.82 -5.81
CA VAL A 399 29.17 11.98 -5.50
C VAL A 399 29.43 13.41 -5.02
N LEU A 400 30.00 13.59 -3.87
CA LEU A 400 30.58 14.87 -3.49
C LEU A 400 31.87 15.05 -4.30
N GLU A 401 31.94 16.12 -5.08
CA GLU A 401 33.13 16.46 -5.86
C GLU A 401 33.68 17.82 -5.43
N THR A 402 34.97 18.00 -5.55
CA THR A 402 35.67 19.27 -5.29
C THR A 402 36.52 19.68 -6.47
N THR A 403 36.72 20.98 -6.61
CA THR A 403 37.67 21.58 -7.54
C THR A 403 38.28 22.86 -6.94
N PRO A 404 39.56 23.17 -7.18
CA PRO A 404 40.15 24.41 -6.77
C PRO A 404 39.78 25.61 -7.64
N THR A 405 39.19 25.42 -8.80
CA THR A 405 38.84 26.45 -9.78
C THR A 405 37.46 26.28 -10.35
N LEU A 406 36.76 27.39 -10.68
CA LEU A 406 35.49 27.39 -11.39
C LEU A 406 35.68 27.81 -12.86
N GLY A 407 34.96 27.22 -13.76
CA GLY A 407 34.95 27.60 -15.18
C GLY A 407 34.73 26.39 -16.11
N SER A 408 34.61 26.61 -17.40
CA SER A 408 34.35 25.58 -18.40
C SER A 408 35.49 24.53 -18.54
N GLY A 409 36.62 24.72 -17.90
CA GLY A 409 37.76 23.78 -17.84
C GLY A 409 38.00 23.20 -16.44
N ALA A 410 37.08 23.39 -15.49
CA ALA A 410 37.26 22.90 -14.12
C ALA A 410 37.34 21.38 -14.06
N SER A 411 38.41 20.85 -13.49
CA SER A 411 38.54 19.41 -13.23
C SER A 411 37.99 19.11 -11.83
N TRP A 412 36.90 18.31 -11.81
CA TRP A 412 36.22 17.91 -10.57
C TRP A 412 36.74 16.54 -10.12
N ALA A 413 37.15 16.44 -8.88
CA ALA A 413 37.63 15.21 -8.25
C ALA A 413 36.64 14.73 -7.18
N ALA A 414 36.32 13.44 -7.19
CA ALA A 414 35.44 12.85 -6.18
C ALA A 414 36.11 12.82 -4.81
N LEU A 415 35.40 13.27 -3.78
CA LEU A 415 35.77 13.12 -2.38
C LEU A 415 35.19 11.83 -1.84
N THR A 416 36.06 10.88 -1.48
CA THR A 416 35.66 9.51 -1.09
C THR A 416 35.98 9.17 0.35
N ASN A 417 36.79 10.00 1.02
CA ASN A 417 37.29 9.74 2.38
C ASN A 417 36.63 10.68 3.39
N GLY A 418 36.48 10.23 4.64
CA GLY A 418 36.06 11.05 5.77
C GLY A 418 34.56 11.36 5.83
N ILE A 419 33.72 10.74 4.96
CA ILE A 419 32.27 10.92 5.01
C ILE A 419 31.69 10.07 6.13
N ALA A 420 30.98 10.72 7.05
CA ALA A 420 30.27 10.09 8.16
C ALA A 420 28.76 10.26 8.00
N LEU A 421 28.00 9.29 8.50
CA LEU A 421 26.54 9.34 8.58
C LEU A 421 26.14 9.67 10.02
N SER A 422 25.29 10.70 10.20
CA SER A 422 24.68 11.03 11.48
C SER A 422 23.23 11.47 11.28
N GLY A 423 22.30 10.73 11.88
CA GLY A 423 20.86 10.91 11.63
C GLY A 423 20.52 10.73 10.16
N GLU A 424 19.83 11.68 9.57
CA GLU A 424 19.37 11.66 8.17
C GLU A 424 20.31 12.40 7.20
N ASN A 425 21.56 12.67 7.61
CA ASN A 425 22.52 13.41 6.79
C ASN A 425 23.88 12.74 6.73
N TYR A 426 24.52 12.85 5.57
CA TYR A 426 25.93 12.63 5.39
C TYR A 426 26.70 13.90 5.76
N PHE A 427 27.86 13.73 6.37
CA PHE A 427 28.77 14.80 6.77
C PHE A 427 30.18 14.53 6.28
N LEU A 428 30.84 15.57 5.81
CA LEU A 428 32.26 15.59 5.58
C LEU A 428 32.84 16.86 6.24
N THR A 429 33.86 16.69 7.07
CA THR A 429 34.65 17.80 7.60
C THR A 429 35.96 17.90 6.81
N ASN A 430 36.25 19.07 6.23
CA ASN A 430 37.45 19.32 5.46
C ASN A 430 38.15 20.57 5.97
N ASP A 431 39.48 20.52 6.15
CA ASP A 431 40.25 21.67 6.56
C ASP A 431 40.29 22.72 5.43
N VAL A 432 40.05 23.96 5.78
CA VAL A 432 40.10 25.09 4.84
C VAL A 432 41.56 25.57 4.76
N GLY A 433 42.30 25.06 3.75
CA GLY A 433 43.65 25.50 3.45
C GLY A 433 43.70 26.88 2.78
N PRO A 434 44.90 27.46 2.57
CA PRO A 434 45.05 28.71 1.84
C PRO A 434 44.79 28.50 0.35
N GLY A 435 43.55 28.60 -0.06
CA GLY A 435 43.07 28.44 -1.45
C GLY A 435 41.56 28.29 -1.53
N ALA A 436 40.98 28.59 -2.67
CA ALA A 436 39.56 28.39 -2.91
C ALA A 436 39.30 26.88 -3.13
N ALA A 437 38.29 26.35 -2.48
CA ALA A 437 37.76 25.04 -2.79
C ALA A 437 36.25 25.16 -3.09
N PHE A 438 35.81 24.55 -4.17
CA PHE A 438 34.41 24.53 -4.60
C PHE A 438 33.92 23.10 -4.51
N PHE A 439 32.66 22.92 -4.10
CA PHE A 439 32.06 21.63 -3.87
C PHE A 439 30.77 21.53 -4.65
N ARG A 440 30.47 20.34 -5.16
CA ARG A 440 29.16 20.01 -5.74
C ARG A 440 28.79 18.57 -5.45
N LEU A 441 27.49 18.29 -5.49
CA LEU A 441 26.98 16.94 -5.57
C LEU A 441 26.69 16.65 -7.05
N ARG A 442 27.16 15.51 -7.59
CA ARG A 442 26.92 15.09 -8.97
C ARG A 442 26.23 13.73 -8.99
N SER A 443 25.07 13.47 -9.76
CA SER A 443 24.37 12.19 -9.94
C SER A 443 25.27 11.14 -10.61
N GLN A 444 25.18 9.88 -10.33
CA GLN A 444 25.88 8.78 -11.03
C GLN A 444 25.18 8.37 -12.34
#